data_784110ddf0d64609d13a4b72c3f18475
#
_entry.id   784110ddf0d64609d13a4b72c3f18475
#
_cell.length_a   1.000
_cell.length_b   1.000
_cell.length_c   1.000
_cell.angle_alpha   90.00
_cell.angle_beta   90.00
_cell.angle_gamma   90.00
#
_symmetry.space_group_name_H-M   'P 1'
#
loop_
_entity.id
_entity.type
_entity.pdbx_description
1 polymer ?
#
loop_
_entity_poly.entity_id
_entity_poly.type
_entity_poly.pdbx_seq_one_letter_code
_entity_poly.pdbx_strand_id
1 'polypeptide(L)'
;LPCARKKFFYLHRGNKTLAFRFPKNRILARFLRQTGPLIAPSANLEGLRPAENIEQAKEYFGEGVDFYVDKGTIKGLASTLIEIKNKKVFILRQGAIKIKI
;
A
#
# COMPACT_ATOMS: atom_id res chain seq x y z
N LEU A 1 8.79 -9.62 0.62
CA LEU A 1 9.74 -10.30 1.51
C LEU A 1 9.19 -11.64 1.96
N PRO A 2 10.03 -12.68 2.13
CA PRO A 2 9.58 -13.98 2.61
C PRO A 2 8.98 -13.90 4.01
N CYS A 3 7.89 -14.61 4.23
CA CYS A 3 7.24 -14.70 5.53
C CYS A 3 6.53 -16.04 5.66
N ALA A 4 7.07 -16.94 6.48
CA ALA A 4 6.49 -18.26 6.71
C ALA A 4 5.84 -18.41 8.10
N ARG A 5 5.79 -17.36 8.91
CA ARG A 5 5.27 -17.42 10.26
C ARG A 5 3.75 -17.58 10.26
N LYS A 6 3.27 -18.61 10.95
CA LYS A 6 1.81 -18.90 11.05
C LYS A 6 1.01 -17.75 11.63
N LYS A 7 1.56 -16.97 12.56
CA LYS A 7 0.87 -15.82 13.15
C LYS A 7 0.56 -14.70 12.14
N PHE A 8 1.24 -14.66 10.98
CA PHE A 8 0.98 -13.73 9.91
C PHE A 8 0.22 -14.34 8.73
N PHE A 9 -0.33 -15.56 8.92
CA PHE A 9 -1.10 -16.22 7.86
C PHE A 9 -2.26 -15.37 7.34
N TYR A 10 -2.91 -14.61 8.20
CA TYR A 10 -4.00 -13.71 7.81
C TYR A 10 -3.57 -12.62 6.82
N LEU A 11 -2.26 -12.32 6.78
CA LEU A 11 -1.68 -11.35 5.84
C LEU A 11 -1.17 -12.02 4.56
N HIS A 12 -0.38 -13.09 4.68
CA HIS A 12 0.21 -13.73 3.49
C HIS A 12 -0.67 -14.81 2.84
N ARG A 13 -1.70 -15.27 3.53
CA ARG A 13 -2.72 -16.23 3.02
C ARG A 13 -2.14 -17.47 2.34
N GLY A 14 -1.05 -18.01 2.88
CA GLY A 14 -0.36 -19.17 2.32
C GLY A 14 0.70 -18.86 1.26
N ASN A 15 0.77 -17.64 0.74
CA ASN A 15 1.81 -17.23 -0.23
C ASN A 15 3.20 -17.13 0.40
N LYS A 16 3.27 -17.06 1.73
CA LYS A 16 4.51 -16.96 2.52
C LYS A 16 5.39 -15.77 2.15
N THR A 17 4.77 -14.71 1.63
CA THR A 17 5.43 -13.44 1.31
C THR A 17 4.58 -12.27 1.76
N LEU A 18 5.22 -11.17 2.11
CA LEU A 18 4.57 -9.90 2.45
C LEU A 18 5.21 -8.76 1.68
N ALA A 19 4.40 -7.81 1.24
CA ALA A 19 4.87 -6.56 0.66
C ALA A 19 4.87 -5.47 1.72
N PHE A 20 5.91 -4.65 1.75
CA PHE A 20 6.07 -3.53 2.66
C PHE A 20 6.19 -2.24 1.85
N ARG A 21 5.53 -1.18 2.32
CA ARG A 21 5.64 0.15 1.75
C ARG A 21 6.40 1.06 2.70
N PHE A 22 7.32 1.83 2.14
CA PHE A 22 8.04 2.89 2.84
C PHE A 22 7.55 4.24 2.29
N PRO A 23 6.63 4.93 2.98
CA PRO A 23 6.06 6.18 2.47
C PRO A 23 7.07 7.31 2.54
N LYS A 24 7.15 8.08 1.46
CA LYS A 24 7.94 9.32 1.39
C LYS A 24 7.24 10.49 2.10
N ASN A 25 5.93 10.46 2.21
CA ASN A 25 5.13 11.51 2.83
C ASN A 25 5.46 11.62 4.33
N ARG A 26 5.92 12.81 4.75
CA ARG A 26 6.38 13.04 6.13
C ARG A 26 5.26 12.95 7.16
N ILE A 27 4.05 13.39 6.81
CA ILE A 27 2.88 13.34 7.69
C ILE A 27 2.49 11.89 7.94
N LEU A 28 2.42 11.09 6.89
CA LEU A 28 2.13 9.67 6.99
C LEU A 28 3.22 8.91 7.75
N ALA A 29 4.50 9.23 7.51
CA ALA A 29 5.61 8.63 8.24
C ALA A 29 5.54 8.95 9.74
N ARG A 30 5.19 10.20 10.10
CA ARG A 30 4.99 10.61 11.50
C ARG A 30 3.84 9.85 12.15
N PHE A 31 2.73 9.69 11.44
CA PHE A 31 1.58 8.92 11.90
C PHE A 31 1.97 7.47 12.19
N LEU A 32 2.71 6.84 11.28
CA LEU A 32 3.16 5.45 11.44
C LEU A 32 4.13 5.26 12.61
N ARG A 33 4.91 6.28 12.97
CA ARG A 33 5.76 6.21 14.17
C ARG A 33 4.95 6.12 15.45
N GLN A 34 3.74 6.67 15.45
CA GLN A 34 2.85 6.62 16.61
C GLN A 34 2.04 5.33 16.66
N THR A 35 1.56 4.85 15.52
CA THR A 35 0.68 3.68 15.43
C THR A 35 1.43 2.36 15.27
N GLY A 36 2.65 2.38 14.76
CA GLY A 36 3.33 1.20 14.23
C GLY A 36 2.83 0.83 12.84
N PRO A 37 3.26 -0.34 12.31
CA PRO A 37 2.87 -0.78 10.97
C PRO A 37 1.35 -0.93 10.81
N LEU A 38 0.83 -0.51 9.68
CA LEU A 38 -0.59 -0.61 9.33
C LEU A 38 -0.78 -1.39 8.03
N ILE A 39 -1.93 -2.03 7.88
CA ILE A 39 -2.34 -2.65 6.63
C ILE A 39 -2.92 -1.56 5.72
N ALA A 40 -2.43 -1.48 4.49
CA ALA A 40 -2.83 -0.43 3.55
C ALA A 40 -3.18 -1.02 2.17
N PRO A 41 -4.41 -1.43 1.95
CA PRO A 41 -4.87 -1.80 0.62
C PRO A 41 -5.10 -0.56 -0.25
N SER A 42 -5.32 -0.77 -1.55
CA SER A 42 -5.73 0.32 -2.44
C SER A 42 -7.17 0.78 -2.14
N ALA A 43 -7.43 2.06 -2.35
CA ALA A 43 -8.73 2.66 -2.06
C ALA A 43 -9.70 2.48 -3.23
N ASN A 44 -10.12 1.25 -3.48
CA ASN A 44 -11.06 0.92 -4.55
C ASN A 44 -11.87 -0.34 -4.21
N LEU A 45 -13.01 -0.47 -4.86
CA LEU A 45 -13.69 -1.76 -4.96
C LEU A 45 -12.97 -2.62 -6.00
N GLU A 46 -13.00 -3.93 -5.83
CA GLU A 46 -12.32 -4.88 -6.71
C GLU A 46 -12.68 -4.63 -8.18
N GLY A 47 -11.66 -4.53 -9.03
CA GLY A 47 -11.82 -4.30 -10.46
C GLY A 47 -12.03 -2.84 -10.87
N LEU A 48 -12.20 -1.92 -9.92
CA LEU A 48 -12.35 -0.49 -10.20
C LEU A 48 -11.05 0.27 -9.93
N ARG A 49 -10.97 1.50 -10.45
CA ARG A 49 -9.80 2.37 -10.22
C ARG A 49 -9.74 2.85 -8.77
N PRO A 50 -8.55 3.02 -8.20
CA PRO A 50 -8.41 3.65 -6.89
C PRO A 50 -9.01 5.06 -6.88
N ALA A 51 -9.64 5.41 -5.76
CA ALA A 51 -10.18 6.74 -5.54
C ALA A 51 -9.06 7.79 -5.57
N GLU A 52 -9.30 8.89 -6.27
CA GLU A 52 -8.36 10.01 -6.38
C GLU A 52 -8.74 11.21 -5.49
N ASN A 53 -9.95 11.21 -4.97
CA ASN A 53 -10.48 12.24 -4.07
C ASN A 53 -11.44 11.64 -3.04
N ILE A 54 -11.84 12.48 -2.08
CA ILE A 54 -12.67 12.03 -0.97
C ILE A 54 -14.07 11.64 -1.41
N GLU A 55 -14.63 12.31 -2.42
CA GLU A 55 -15.96 12.03 -2.95
C GLU A 55 -16.02 10.63 -3.56
N GLN A 56 -15.02 10.26 -4.36
CA GLN A 56 -14.92 8.91 -4.93
C GLN A 56 -14.72 7.85 -3.86
N ALA A 57 -13.92 8.13 -2.83
CA ALA A 57 -13.73 7.22 -1.72
C ALA A 57 -15.03 6.99 -0.96
N LYS A 58 -15.81 8.04 -0.72
CA LYS A 58 -17.12 7.92 -0.06
C LYS A 58 -18.15 7.17 -0.90
N GLU A 59 -18.09 7.28 -2.23
CA GLU A 59 -18.93 6.47 -3.12
C GLU A 59 -18.62 4.98 -2.99
N TYR A 60 -17.34 4.62 -2.85
CA TYR A 60 -16.94 3.23 -2.71
C TYR A 60 -17.24 2.65 -1.32
N PHE A 61 -16.96 3.40 -0.27
CA PHE A 61 -16.91 2.86 1.10
C PHE A 61 -18.00 3.42 2.01
N GLY A 62 -18.58 4.59 1.69
CA GLY A 62 -19.65 5.19 2.46
C GLY A 62 -19.34 5.25 3.95
N GLU A 63 -20.20 4.64 4.76
CA GLU A 63 -20.04 4.53 6.21
C GLU A 63 -19.25 3.29 6.66
N GLY A 64 -18.72 2.51 5.70
CA GLY A 64 -17.95 1.29 5.98
C GLY A 64 -16.57 1.53 6.56
N VAL A 65 -16.13 2.79 6.69
CA VAL A 65 -14.87 3.18 7.31
C VAL A 65 -15.13 4.18 8.44
N ASP A 66 -14.26 4.20 9.43
CA ASP A 66 -14.46 5.03 10.62
C ASP A 66 -14.29 6.53 10.34
N PHE A 67 -13.37 6.89 9.46
CA PHE A 67 -13.14 8.29 9.08
C PHE A 67 -12.41 8.39 7.75
N TYR A 68 -12.45 9.59 7.16
CA TYR A 68 -11.74 9.94 5.94
C TYR A 68 -10.80 11.11 6.21
N VAL A 69 -9.63 11.09 5.59
CA VAL A 69 -8.70 12.21 5.60
C VAL A 69 -8.64 12.81 4.20
N ASP A 70 -9.16 14.04 4.06
CA ASP A 70 -9.19 14.75 2.78
C ASP A 70 -7.91 15.59 2.60
N LYS A 71 -7.17 15.30 1.57
CA LYS A 71 -6.00 16.08 1.13
C LYS A 71 -6.13 16.59 -0.31
N GLY A 72 -7.36 16.75 -0.76
CA GLY A 72 -7.65 17.15 -2.12
C GLY A 72 -7.52 16.00 -3.12
N THR A 73 -7.43 16.34 -4.38
CA THR A 73 -7.28 15.35 -5.45
C THR A 73 -5.84 14.84 -5.51
N ILE A 74 -5.70 13.53 -5.45
CA ILE A 74 -4.39 12.86 -5.52
C ILE A 74 -4.37 12.03 -6.79
N LYS A 75 -3.52 12.42 -7.74
CA LYS A 75 -3.27 11.68 -8.98
C LYS A 75 -1.82 11.24 -9.00
N GLY A 76 -1.57 10.05 -9.47
CA GLY A 76 -0.21 9.58 -9.60
C GLY A 76 -0.12 8.12 -9.96
N LEU A 77 1.09 7.71 -10.29
CA LEU A 77 1.38 6.33 -10.56
C LEU A 77 1.42 5.54 -9.24
N ALA A 78 1.05 4.27 -9.34
CA ALA A 78 1.24 3.34 -8.24
C ALA A 78 2.71 3.27 -7.83
N SER A 79 2.98 2.77 -6.64
CA SER A 79 4.35 2.58 -6.17
C SER A 79 5.11 1.59 -7.04
N THR A 80 6.41 1.79 -7.16
CA THR A 80 7.31 0.78 -7.76
C THR A 80 7.35 -0.42 -6.83
N LEU A 81 7.16 -1.61 -7.38
CA LEU A 81 7.18 -2.86 -6.65
C LEU A 81 8.41 -3.65 -7.03
N ILE A 82 9.21 -4.01 -6.05
CA ILE A 82 10.41 -4.80 -6.24
C ILE A 82 10.36 -6.10 -5.44
N GLU A 83 11.06 -7.09 -5.93
CA GLU A 83 11.34 -8.33 -5.22
C GLU A 83 12.85 -8.47 -5.06
N ILE A 84 13.29 -8.90 -3.88
CA ILE A 84 14.69 -9.23 -3.63
C ILE A 84 14.80 -10.74 -3.49
N LYS A 85 15.56 -11.36 -4.39
CA LYS A 85 15.72 -12.79 -4.44
C LYS A 85 17.21 -13.14 -4.70
N ASN A 86 17.81 -13.95 -3.84
CA ASN A 86 19.23 -14.30 -3.93
C ASN A 86 20.14 -13.06 -4.07
N LYS A 87 19.91 -12.04 -3.26
CA LYS A 87 20.63 -10.76 -3.26
C LYS A 87 20.52 -9.96 -4.58
N LYS A 88 19.60 -10.34 -5.46
CA LYS A 88 19.28 -9.60 -6.69
C LYS A 88 17.95 -8.91 -6.57
N VAL A 89 17.85 -7.73 -7.18
CA VAL A 89 16.62 -6.91 -7.20
C VAL A 89 15.92 -7.09 -8.53
N PHE A 90 14.65 -7.45 -8.48
CA PHE A 90 13.79 -7.57 -9.66
C PHE A 90 12.67 -6.52 -9.55
N ILE A 91 12.45 -5.77 -10.62
CA ILE A 91 11.33 -4.83 -10.68
C ILE A 91 10.11 -5.59 -11.19
N LEU A 92 9.12 -5.80 -10.30
CA LEU A 92 7.86 -6.45 -10.66
C LEU A 92 6.88 -5.48 -11.29
N ARG A 93 6.95 -4.20 -10.90
CA ARG A 93 6.14 -3.14 -11.46
C ARG A 93 6.91 -1.82 -11.37
N GLN A 94 7.09 -1.16 -12.50
CA GLN A 94 7.63 0.20 -12.52
C GLN A 94 6.51 1.17 -12.12
N GLY A 95 6.75 1.95 -11.09
CA GLY A 95 5.81 2.95 -10.57
C GLY A 95 6.41 4.35 -10.57
N ALA A 96 6.00 5.14 -9.58
CA ALA A 96 6.36 6.56 -9.48
C ALA A 96 7.86 6.80 -9.29
N ILE A 97 8.56 5.88 -8.66
CA ILE A 97 10.00 6.04 -8.35
C ILE A 97 10.80 5.05 -9.20
N LYS A 98 11.83 5.56 -9.89
CA LYS A 98 12.80 4.72 -10.58
C LYS A 98 13.85 4.24 -9.58
N ILE A 99 14.08 2.94 -9.57
CA ILE A 99 15.11 2.32 -8.74
C ILE A 99 16.27 1.94 -9.65
N LYS A 100 17.46 2.43 -9.30
CA LYS A 100 18.69 2.02 -9.97
C LYS A 100 19.10 0.67 -9.43
N ILE A 101 19.29 -0.24 -10.36
CA ILE A 101 19.76 -1.60 -10.09
C ILE A 101 21.25 -1.68 -10.42
#